data_de95e1a7e009a916f4a87c7ed99d0e6a
#
_entry.id   de95e1a7e009a916f4a87c7ed99d0e6a
#
_cell.length_a   1.000
_cell.length_b   1.000
_cell.length_c   1.000
_cell.angle_alpha   90.00
_cell.angle_beta   90.00
_cell.angle_gamma   90.00
#
_symmetry.space_group_name_H-M   'P 1'
#
loop_
_entity.id
_entity.type
_entity.pdbx_description
1 polymer ?
#
loop_
_entity_poly.entity_id
_entity_poly.type
_entity_poly.pdbx_seq_one_letter_code
_entity_poly.pdbx_strand_id
1 'polypeptide(L)'
;SQITFALFYLFPVAITAWFSNKNTAIAISLFSAVTWLAVDYFLNRIHPNLLIYSWNYLSRFILLIIIVLLLRTLKILLLEKHDLSREDPITKSLNLRAFREIGEIEISRAIRYGYALSLAYIDVDNFKAINDTRGHDAGNKLLCAVVDAIRENLRDSDIVARVGGDEFVLL
;
A
#
# COMPACT_ATOMS: atom_id res chain seq x y z
N SER A 1 -38.66 -13.82 -6.02
CA SER A 1 -37.19 -13.62 -6.04
C SER A 1 -36.80 -12.73 -4.88
N GLN A 2 -36.25 -13.32 -3.82
CA GLN A 2 -35.73 -12.55 -2.68
C GLN A 2 -34.36 -12.04 -3.09
N ILE A 3 -34.29 -10.78 -3.51
CA ILE A 3 -33.00 -10.08 -3.68
C ILE A 3 -32.41 -9.98 -2.28
N THR A 4 -31.29 -10.66 -2.07
CA THR A 4 -30.59 -10.65 -0.80
C THR A 4 -29.83 -9.32 -0.70
N PHE A 5 -30.31 -8.41 0.16
CA PHE A 5 -29.63 -7.14 0.45
C PHE A 5 -28.27 -7.31 1.15
N ALA A 6 -27.76 -8.54 1.23
CA ALA A 6 -26.49 -8.89 1.82
C ALA A 6 -25.32 -8.05 1.31
N LEU A 7 -25.30 -7.72 0.02
CA LEU A 7 -24.25 -6.93 -0.61
C LEU A 7 -24.16 -5.51 -0.04
N PHE A 8 -25.28 -4.91 0.37
CA PHE A 8 -25.28 -3.58 0.97
C PHE A 8 -24.57 -3.52 2.33
N TYR A 9 -24.53 -4.63 3.07
CA TYR A 9 -23.81 -4.71 4.34
C TYR A 9 -22.32 -5.04 4.16
N LEU A 10 -21.97 -5.72 3.07
CA LEU A 10 -20.57 -6.02 2.75
C LEU A 10 -19.78 -4.78 2.35
N PHE A 11 -20.40 -3.84 1.65
CA PHE A 11 -19.73 -2.66 1.11
C PHE A 11 -19.09 -1.77 2.22
N PRO A 12 -19.82 -1.30 3.24
CA PRO A 12 -19.24 -0.51 4.32
C PRO A 12 -18.19 -1.29 5.12
N VAL A 13 -18.38 -2.60 5.31
CA VAL A 13 -17.40 -3.47 5.99
C VAL A 13 -16.12 -3.58 5.19
N ALA A 14 -16.21 -3.77 3.87
CA ALA A 14 -15.03 -3.85 3.01
C ALA A 14 -14.24 -2.53 2.97
N ILE A 15 -14.93 -1.40 2.83
CA ILE A 15 -14.29 -0.06 2.85
C ILE A 15 -13.57 0.17 4.18
N THR A 16 -14.24 -0.07 5.30
CA THR A 16 -13.61 0.15 6.61
C THR A 16 -12.49 -0.83 6.90
N ALA A 17 -12.57 -2.07 6.43
CA ALA A 17 -11.48 -3.04 6.53
C ALA A 17 -10.23 -2.57 5.76
N TRP A 18 -10.41 -1.91 4.63
CA TRP A 18 -9.31 -1.46 3.77
C TRP A 18 -8.71 -0.12 4.22
N PHE A 19 -9.55 0.87 4.53
CA PHE A 19 -9.11 2.26 4.78
C PHE A 19 -8.97 2.63 6.25
N SER A 20 -9.56 1.86 7.18
CA SER A 20 -9.57 2.18 8.60
C SER A 20 -8.76 1.19 9.44
N ASN A 21 -8.79 1.34 10.76
CA ASN A 21 -8.12 0.42 11.69
C ASN A 21 -8.97 -0.84 11.97
N LYS A 22 -8.35 -1.86 12.60
CA LYS A 22 -9.01 -3.14 12.90
C LYS A 22 -10.28 -2.97 13.74
N ASN A 23 -10.22 -2.11 14.74
CA ASN A 23 -11.31 -1.96 15.71
C ASN A 23 -12.55 -1.32 15.07
N THR A 24 -12.37 -0.32 14.19
CA THR A 24 -13.48 0.29 13.45
C THR A 24 -14.10 -0.68 12.46
N ALA A 25 -13.31 -1.50 11.77
CA ALA A 25 -13.83 -2.51 10.85
C ALA A 25 -14.69 -3.57 11.61
N ILE A 26 -14.25 -4.01 12.77
CA ILE A 26 -15.01 -4.93 13.64
C ILE A 26 -16.29 -4.26 14.16
N ALA A 27 -16.21 -3.00 14.60
CA ALA A 27 -17.38 -2.26 15.08
C ALA A 27 -18.44 -2.09 13.99
N ILE A 28 -18.03 -1.76 12.76
CA ILE A 28 -18.94 -1.65 11.61
C ILE A 28 -19.53 -3.02 11.23
N SER A 29 -18.74 -4.10 11.32
CA SER A 29 -19.26 -5.46 11.10
C SER A 29 -20.33 -5.84 12.12
N LEU A 30 -20.11 -5.50 13.39
CA LEU A 30 -21.10 -5.73 14.45
C LEU A 30 -22.36 -4.89 14.23
N PHE A 31 -22.20 -3.61 13.92
CA PHE A 31 -23.31 -2.71 13.60
C PHE A 31 -24.13 -3.22 12.40
N SER A 32 -23.47 -3.66 11.33
CA SER A 32 -24.13 -4.26 10.17
C SER A 32 -24.90 -5.52 10.52
N ALA A 33 -24.36 -6.39 11.36
CA ALA A 33 -25.03 -7.60 11.81
C ALA A 33 -26.28 -7.28 12.64
N VAL A 34 -26.19 -6.30 13.57
CA VAL A 34 -27.32 -5.86 14.40
C VAL A 34 -28.42 -5.21 13.54
N THR A 35 -28.02 -4.35 12.59
CA THR A 35 -28.98 -3.70 11.67
C THR A 35 -29.74 -4.73 10.85
N TRP A 36 -29.04 -5.76 10.36
CA TRP A 36 -29.68 -6.84 9.63
C TRP A 36 -30.69 -7.59 10.48
N LEU A 37 -30.35 -7.93 11.72
CA LEU A 37 -31.25 -8.56 12.69
C LEU A 37 -32.50 -7.71 12.92
N ALA A 38 -32.33 -6.39 13.09
CA ALA A 38 -33.47 -5.48 13.25
C ALA A 38 -34.38 -5.47 12.01
N VAL A 39 -33.83 -5.43 10.81
CA VAL A 39 -34.60 -5.46 9.55
C VAL A 39 -35.39 -6.76 9.42
N ASP A 40 -34.78 -7.91 9.70
CA ASP A 40 -35.49 -9.20 9.65
C ASP A 40 -36.61 -9.29 10.71
N TYR A 41 -36.38 -8.69 11.89
CA TYR A 41 -37.42 -8.59 12.94
C TYR A 41 -38.62 -7.75 12.46
N PHE A 42 -38.37 -6.54 11.96
CA PHE A 42 -39.45 -5.64 11.49
C PHE A 42 -40.20 -6.18 10.27
N LEU A 43 -39.56 -6.98 9.44
CA LEU A 43 -40.19 -7.59 8.25
C LEU A 43 -40.86 -8.94 8.55
N ASN A 44 -40.98 -9.35 9.83
CA ASN A 44 -41.54 -10.64 10.27
C ASN A 44 -40.93 -11.86 9.55
N ARG A 45 -39.62 -11.78 9.25
CA ARG A 45 -38.84 -12.85 8.60
C ARG A 45 -38.18 -13.80 9.58
N ILE A 46 -38.59 -13.78 10.84
CA ILE A 46 -38.03 -14.62 11.89
C ILE A 46 -38.49 -16.06 11.67
N HIS A 47 -37.51 -16.96 11.56
CA HIS A 47 -37.81 -18.38 11.46
C HIS A 47 -38.38 -18.90 12.79
N PRO A 48 -39.48 -19.71 12.78
CA PRO A 48 -40.09 -20.20 14.01
C PRO A 48 -39.16 -21.08 14.85
N ASN A 49 -38.15 -21.69 14.25
CA ASN A 49 -37.13 -22.45 14.97
C ASN A 49 -35.97 -21.53 15.35
N LEU A 50 -35.81 -21.29 16.66
CA LEU A 50 -34.81 -20.42 17.23
C LEU A 50 -33.36 -20.87 16.90
N LEU A 51 -33.11 -22.17 16.81
CA LEU A 51 -31.78 -22.71 16.48
C LEU A 51 -31.37 -22.35 15.04
N ILE A 52 -32.29 -22.50 14.07
CA ILE A 52 -32.03 -22.14 12.67
C ILE A 52 -31.79 -20.64 12.55
N TYR A 53 -32.59 -19.86 13.26
CA TYR A 53 -32.49 -18.42 13.30
C TYR A 53 -31.11 -17.98 13.82
N SER A 54 -30.74 -18.47 15.01
CA SER A 54 -29.42 -18.16 15.62
C SER A 54 -28.24 -18.59 14.75
N TRP A 55 -28.33 -19.77 14.11
CA TRP A 55 -27.32 -20.27 13.20
C TRP A 55 -27.10 -19.34 12.00
N ASN A 56 -28.20 -18.86 11.40
CA ASN A 56 -28.12 -17.96 10.26
C ASN A 56 -27.46 -16.62 10.60
N TYR A 57 -27.70 -16.08 11.79
CA TYR A 57 -27.02 -14.84 12.23
C TYR A 57 -25.56 -15.06 12.58
N LEU A 58 -25.26 -16.12 13.28
CA LEU A 58 -23.90 -16.48 13.64
C LEU A 58 -23.05 -16.69 12.37
N SER A 59 -23.55 -17.43 11.41
CA SER A 59 -22.84 -17.70 10.15
C SER A 59 -22.60 -16.42 9.33
N ARG A 60 -23.56 -15.50 9.29
CA ARG A 60 -23.40 -14.18 8.63
C ARG A 60 -22.37 -13.31 9.33
N PHE A 61 -22.42 -13.25 10.66
CA PHE A 61 -21.42 -12.49 11.43
C PHE A 61 -20.01 -13.06 11.23
N ILE A 62 -19.87 -14.39 11.30
CA ILE A 62 -18.58 -15.06 11.04
C ILE A 62 -18.08 -14.72 9.62
N LEU A 63 -18.96 -14.74 8.62
CA LEU A 63 -18.60 -14.38 7.24
C LEU A 63 -18.07 -12.94 7.15
N LEU A 64 -18.71 -11.98 7.80
CA LEU A 64 -18.23 -10.58 7.82
C LEU A 64 -16.86 -10.46 8.47
N ILE A 65 -16.63 -11.17 9.57
CA ILE A 65 -15.31 -11.18 10.24
C ILE A 65 -14.24 -11.82 9.35
N ILE A 66 -14.55 -12.93 8.68
CA ILE A 66 -13.62 -13.57 7.74
C ILE A 66 -13.23 -12.59 6.62
N ILE A 67 -14.19 -11.85 6.06
CA ILE A 67 -13.92 -10.86 5.02
C ILE A 67 -13.01 -9.73 5.55
N VAL A 68 -13.26 -9.23 6.76
CA VAL A 68 -12.38 -8.22 7.38
C VAL A 68 -10.96 -8.75 7.52
N LEU A 69 -10.80 -9.97 8.03
CA LEU A 69 -9.47 -10.57 8.21
C LEU A 69 -8.76 -10.79 6.88
N LEU A 70 -9.46 -11.33 5.87
CA LEU A 70 -8.89 -11.56 4.53
C LEU A 70 -8.43 -10.25 3.88
N LEU A 71 -9.26 -9.20 3.89
CA LEU A 71 -8.91 -7.92 3.29
C LEU A 71 -7.73 -7.27 4.00
N ARG A 72 -7.64 -7.40 5.31
CA ARG A 72 -6.50 -6.89 6.08
C ARG A 72 -5.23 -7.65 5.82
N THR A 73 -5.30 -8.99 5.79
CA THR A 73 -4.13 -9.82 5.46
C THR A 73 -3.65 -9.50 4.05
N LEU A 74 -4.57 -9.39 3.08
CA LEU A 74 -4.23 -9.00 1.72
C LEU A 74 -3.56 -7.63 1.67
N LYS A 75 -4.10 -6.63 2.39
CA LYS A 75 -3.48 -5.30 2.49
C LYS A 75 -2.07 -5.36 3.05
N ILE A 76 -1.85 -6.11 4.14
CA ILE A 76 -0.51 -6.28 4.74
C ILE A 76 0.44 -6.92 3.74
N LEU A 77 0.05 -8.01 3.08
CA LEU A 77 0.89 -8.69 2.09
C LEU A 77 1.23 -7.79 0.89
N LEU A 78 0.30 -6.94 0.45
CA LEU A 78 0.56 -5.98 -0.62
C LEU A 78 1.54 -4.88 -0.19
N LEU A 79 1.42 -4.40 1.05
CA LEU A 79 2.36 -3.41 1.61
C LEU A 79 3.75 -4.03 1.80
N GLU A 80 3.84 -5.24 2.37
CA GLU A 80 5.12 -5.95 2.53
C GLU A 80 5.79 -6.21 1.17
N LYS A 81 5.03 -6.60 0.14
CA LYS A 81 5.58 -6.76 -1.20
C LYS A 81 6.14 -5.45 -1.76
N HIS A 82 5.49 -4.33 -1.48
CA HIS A 82 5.97 -3.01 -1.86
C HIS A 82 7.23 -2.62 -1.08
N ASP A 83 7.26 -2.94 0.22
CA ASP A 83 8.41 -2.68 1.09
C ASP A 83 9.62 -3.58 0.77
N LEU A 84 9.39 -4.78 0.19
CA LEU A 84 10.46 -5.67 -0.25
C LEU A 84 11.09 -5.25 -1.59
N SER A 85 10.45 -4.36 -2.34
CA SER A 85 11.04 -3.79 -3.55
C SER A 85 12.28 -2.97 -3.18
N ARG A 86 13.38 -3.19 -3.87
CA ARG A 86 14.61 -2.40 -3.77
C ARG A 86 14.65 -1.26 -4.78
N GLU A 87 13.67 -1.22 -5.68
CA GLU A 87 13.61 -0.27 -6.79
C GLU A 87 12.49 0.76 -6.58
N ASP A 88 12.73 1.96 -7.08
CA ASP A 88 11.69 2.97 -7.25
C ASP A 88 10.72 2.55 -8.37
N PRO A 89 9.42 2.58 -8.16
CA PRO A 89 8.44 2.07 -9.13
C PRO A 89 8.40 2.86 -10.44
N ILE A 90 8.81 4.14 -10.43
CA ILE A 90 8.77 5.03 -11.59
C ILE A 90 10.08 4.92 -12.38
N THR A 91 11.20 5.17 -11.72
CA THR A 91 12.51 5.31 -12.39
C THR A 91 13.29 4.01 -12.50
N LYS A 92 12.90 2.96 -11.80
CA LYS A 92 13.63 1.69 -11.72
C LYS A 92 15.08 1.85 -11.23
N SER A 93 15.39 2.98 -10.62
CA SER A 93 16.60 3.15 -9.81
C SER A 93 16.40 2.50 -8.43
N LEU A 94 17.45 2.42 -7.63
CA LEU A 94 17.28 2.00 -6.24
C LEU A 94 16.36 2.97 -5.51
N ASN A 95 15.59 2.46 -4.54
CA ASN A 95 14.85 3.30 -3.61
C ASN A 95 15.73 3.67 -2.40
N LEU A 96 15.27 4.62 -1.59
CA LEU A 96 15.98 5.09 -0.39
C LEU A 96 16.39 3.96 0.54
N ARG A 97 15.56 2.94 0.71
CA ARG A 97 15.85 1.80 1.58
C ARG A 97 17.03 1.00 1.06
N ALA A 98 16.99 0.59 -0.20
CA ALA A 98 18.07 -0.16 -0.83
C ALA A 98 19.37 0.63 -0.85
N PHE A 99 19.29 1.96 -1.07
CA PHE A 99 20.43 2.84 -1.00
C PHE A 99 21.09 2.85 0.38
N ARG A 100 20.31 2.93 1.45
CA ARG A 100 20.84 2.88 2.83
C ARG A 100 21.52 1.56 3.12
N GLU A 101 20.89 0.44 2.77
CA GLU A 101 21.45 -0.90 2.97
C GLU A 101 22.82 -1.06 2.27
N ILE A 102 22.91 -0.64 1.00
CA ILE A 102 24.16 -0.73 0.24
C ILE A 102 25.19 0.30 0.75
N GLY A 103 24.75 1.53 1.03
CA GLY A 103 25.61 2.60 1.53
C GLY A 103 26.32 2.23 2.84
N GLU A 104 25.61 1.60 3.79
CA GLU A 104 26.24 1.11 5.03
C GLU A 104 27.34 0.07 4.76
N ILE A 105 27.12 -0.81 3.78
CA ILE A 105 28.10 -1.81 3.37
C ILE A 105 29.30 -1.12 2.73
N GLU A 106 29.09 -0.19 1.79
CA GLU A 106 30.16 0.50 1.08
C GLU A 106 30.99 1.42 2.00
N ILE A 107 30.35 2.11 2.95
CA ILE A 107 31.05 2.88 4.00
C ILE A 107 31.94 1.94 4.83
N SER A 108 31.42 0.81 5.26
CA SER A 108 32.18 -0.17 6.04
C SER A 108 33.38 -0.73 5.26
N ARG A 109 33.21 -0.96 3.95
CA ARG A 109 34.27 -1.38 3.04
C ARG A 109 35.33 -0.27 2.86
N ALA A 110 34.86 0.96 2.60
CA ALA A 110 35.76 2.11 2.44
C ALA A 110 36.67 2.33 3.67
N ILE A 111 36.06 2.24 4.86
CA ILE A 111 36.84 2.34 6.12
C ILE A 111 37.84 1.18 6.24
N ARG A 112 37.41 -0.05 5.95
CA ARG A 112 38.25 -1.24 6.10
C ARG A 112 39.41 -1.28 5.13
N TYR A 113 39.20 -0.87 3.90
CA TYR A 113 40.20 -0.98 2.82
C TYR A 113 40.91 0.34 2.50
N GLY A 114 40.46 1.44 3.12
CA GLY A 114 41.16 2.74 3.00
C GLY A 114 40.96 3.44 1.66
N TYR A 115 39.85 3.18 0.94
CA TYR A 115 39.54 3.91 -0.31
C TYR A 115 38.56 5.06 -0.07
N ALA A 116 38.61 6.06 -0.94
CA ALA A 116 37.73 7.20 -0.89
C ALA A 116 36.33 6.80 -1.41
N LEU A 117 35.27 7.22 -0.70
CA LEU A 117 33.90 7.10 -1.10
C LEU A 117 33.32 8.51 -1.29
N SER A 118 32.58 8.75 -2.36
CA SER A 118 31.97 10.04 -2.66
C SER A 118 30.45 9.87 -2.78
N LEU A 119 29.72 10.82 -2.23
CA LEU A 119 28.26 10.87 -2.32
C LEU A 119 27.87 12.17 -3.02
N ALA A 120 27.04 12.07 -4.05
CA ALA A 120 26.40 13.22 -4.67
C ALA A 120 24.90 13.21 -4.39
N TYR A 121 24.35 14.40 -4.10
CA TYR A 121 22.91 14.63 -3.93
C TYR A 121 22.44 15.52 -5.06
N ILE A 122 21.39 15.10 -5.77
CA ILE A 122 20.86 15.77 -6.97
C ILE A 122 19.39 16.07 -6.72
N ASP A 123 18.99 17.28 -7.08
CA ASP A 123 17.59 17.72 -7.08
C ASP A 123 17.22 18.24 -8.49
N VAL A 124 15.99 17.96 -8.95
CA VAL A 124 15.54 18.38 -10.28
C VAL A 124 14.85 19.75 -10.19
N ASP A 125 15.56 20.78 -10.65
CA ASP A 125 15.04 22.14 -10.64
C ASP A 125 13.69 22.28 -11.32
N ASN A 126 12.77 23.01 -10.68
CA ASN A 126 11.44 23.34 -11.20
C ASN A 126 10.55 22.12 -11.53
N PHE A 127 10.81 20.94 -10.95
CA PHE A 127 10.04 19.73 -11.20
C PHE A 127 8.54 19.91 -10.95
N LYS A 128 8.19 20.63 -9.88
CA LYS A 128 6.78 20.95 -9.58
C LYS A 128 6.12 21.75 -10.71
N ALA A 129 6.80 22.74 -11.26
CA ALA A 129 6.25 23.54 -12.37
C ALA A 129 5.98 22.70 -13.63
N ILE A 130 6.80 21.67 -13.87
CA ILE A 130 6.58 20.72 -14.97
C ILE A 130 5.33 19.87 -14.70
N ASN A 131 5.15 19.35 -13.48
CA ASN A 131 3.94 18.63 -13.10
C ASN A 131 2.68 19.50 -13.23
N ASP A 132 2.75 20.73 -12.74
CA ASP A 132 1.61 21.68 -12.77
C ASP A 132 1.22 22.09 -14.18
N THR A 133 2.19 22.20 -15.12
CA THR A 133 1.95 22.67 -16.49
C THR A 133 1.70 21.54 -17.49
N ARG A 134 2.34 20.37 -17.33
CA ARG A 134 2.32 19.27 -18.29
C ARG A 134 1.75 17.95 -17.73
N GLY A 135 1.35 17.94 -16.46
CA GLY A 135 0.80 16.79 -15.76
C GLY A 135 1.87 15.81 -15.23
N HIS A 136 1.45 14.96 -14.30
CA HIS A 136 2.33 13.99 -13.62
C HIS A 136 3.00 12.98 -14.54
N ASP A 137 2.37 12.61 -15.65
CA ASP A 137 2.97 11.70 -16.64
C ASP A 137 4.21 12.30 -17.31
N ALA A 138 4.20 13.61 -17.57
CA ALA A 138 5.36 14.31 -18.11
C ALA A 138 6.48 14.40 -17.06
N GLY A 139 6.14 14.67 -15.81
CA GLY A 139 7.10 14.62 -14.70
C GLY A 139 7.73 13.24 -14.51
N ASN A 140 6.93 12.18 -14.57
CA ASN A 140 7.45 10.81 -14.47
C ASN A 140 8.43 10.47 -15.61
N LYS A 141 8.13 10.88 -16.83
CA LYS A 141 9.05 10.71 -17.98
C LYS A 141 10.36 11.48 -17.79
N LEU A 142 10.28 12.70 -17.25
CA LEU A 142 11.47 13.49 -16.94
C LEU A 142 12.34 12.77 -15.89
N LEU A 143 11.75 12.26 -14.81
CA LEU A 143 12.50 11.52 -13.79
C LEU A 143 13.20 10.29 -14.36
N CYS A 144 12.55 9.54 -15.26
CA CYS A 144 13.17 8.42 -15.96
C CYS A 144 14.35 8.92 -16.83
N ALA A 145 14.17 9.97 -17.61
CA ALA A 145 15.24 10.53 -18.45
C ALA A 145 16.43 11.03 -17.63
N VAL A 146 16.20 11.63 -16.45
CA VAL A 146 17.25 12.03 -15.52
C VAL A 146 18.06 10.82 -15.04
N VAL A 147 17.39 9.74 -14.63
CA VAL A 147 18.09 8.52 -14.18
C VAL A 147 18.88 7.88 -15.32
N ASP A 148 18.32 7.84 -16.52
CA ASP A 148 19.01 7.28 -17.69
C ASP A 148 20.25 8.09 -18.02
N ALA A 149 20.16 9.43 -18.04
CA ALA A 149 21.31 10.32 -18.24
C ALA A 149 22.38 10.18 -17.15
N ILE A 150 21.97 9.97 -15.89
CA ILE A 150 22.90 9.70 -14.79
C ILE A 150 23.62 8.38 -15.04
N ARG A 151 22.88 7.29 -15.35
CA ARG A 151 23.44 5.95 -15.58
C ARG A 151 24.45 5.91 -16.73
N GLU A 152 24.22 6.67 -17.80
CA GLU A 152 25.17 6.76 -18.93
C GLU A 152 26.55 7.30 -18.52
N ASN A 153 26.62 8.03 -17.40
CA ASN A 153 27.85 8.65 -16.91
C ASN A 153 28.43 7.97 -15.66
N LEU A 154 27.79 6.93 -15.16
CA LEU A 154 28.24 6.16 -14.00
C LEU A 154 29.00 4.90 -14.42
N ARG A 155 29.84 4.41 -13.52
CA ARG A 155 30.50 3.10 -13.64
C ARG A 155 29.53 2.01 -13.19
N ASP A 156 29.78 0.77 -13.56
CA ASP A 156 28.99 -0.40 -13.13
C ASP A 156 28.98 -0.58 -11.60
N SER A 157 30.02 -0.09 -10.93
CA SER A 157 30.13 -0.13 -9.45
C SER A 157 29.35 0.97 -8.75
N ASP A 158 29.02 2.04 -9.46
CA ASP A 158 28.37 3.21 -8.87
C ASP A 158 26.86 2.96 -8.79
N ILE A 159 26.23 3.50 -7.78
CA ILE A 159 24.81 3.32 -7.53
C ILE A 159 24.07 4.64 -7.64
N VAL A 160 22.89 4.59 -8.21
CA VAL A 160 21.93 5.69 -8.25
C VAL A 160 20.62 5.27 -7.57
N ALA A 161 20.12 6.12 -6.70
CA ALA A 161 18.84 5.91 -6.01
C ALA A 161 18.00 7.18 -6.02
N ARG A 162 16.67 6.98 -6.07
CA ARG A 162 15.70 8.04 -5.84
C ARG A 162 15.31 8.05 -4.37
N VAL A 163 15.53 9.18 -3.71
CA VAL A 163 15.32 9.32 -2.25
C VAL A 163 14.11 10.17 -1.88
N GLY A 164 13.62 10.96 -2.81
CA GLY A 164 12.48 11.85 -2.66
C GLY A 164 11.66 11.98 -3.95
N GLY A 165 10.77 12.95 -4.02
CA GLY A 165 9.93 13.22 -5.18
C GLY A 165 10.73 13.48 -6.46
N ASP A 166 11.70 14.36 -6.39
CA ASP A 166 12.58 14.86 -7.45
C ASP A 166 14.07 14.76 -7.06
N GLU A 167 14.37 14.07 -5.96
CA GLU A 167 15.68 13.98 -5.37
C GLU A 167 16.34 12.62 -5.64
N PHE A 168 17.60 12.65 -6.01
CA PHE A 168 18.43 11.47 -6.29
C PHE A 168 19.73 11.53 -5.50
N VAL A 169 20.30 10.37 -5.21
CA VAL A 169 21.63 10.21 -4.62
C VAL A 169 22.45 9.21 -5.42
N LEU A 170 23.74 9.50 -5.48
CA LEU A 170 24.73 8.64 -6.13
C LEU A 170 25.82 8.30 -5.11
N LEU A 171 26.33 7.09 -5.22
CA LEU A 171 27.45 6.61 -4.39
C LEU A 171 28.42 5.80 -5.25
#